data_32b756e8112a7a4ff493b249ba0b8bc6
#
_entry.id   32b756e8112a7a4ff493b249ba0b8bc6
#
_cell.length_a   1.000
_cell.length_b   1.000
_cell.length_c   1.000
_cell.angle_alpha   90.00
_cell.angle_beta   90.00
_cell.angle_gamma   90.00
#
_symmetry.space_group_name_H-M   'P 1'
#
loop_
_entity.id
_entity.type
_entity.pdbx_description
1 polymer ?
#
loop_
_entity_poly.entity_id
_entity_poly.type
_entity_poly.pdbx_seq_one_letter_code
_entity_poly.pdbx_strand_id
1 'polypeptide(L)'
;MSKFKKFGLGIIISFFLVLSANAGSIKIGTEGAYPPWNSKDASGNLIGFEVELANELCKIMKAECTIVEQDWDGMIPALLMRKFDAIMDGRSITAERQKTITFSQG
;
A
#
# COMPACT_ATOMS: atom_id res chain seq x y z
N MET A 1 15.32 -45.47 30.18
CA MET A 1 13.98 -45.64 29.63
C MET A 1 13.14 -44.39 29.74
N SER A 2 13.17 -43.72 30.87
CA SER A 2 12.45 -42.43 31.06
C SER A 2 13.05 -41.23 30.29
N LYS A 3 14.21 -41.44 29.70
CA LYS A 3 14.94 -40.36 29.01
C LYS A 3 14.28 -39.89 27.72
N PHE A 4 13.45 -40.69 27.10
CA PHE A 4 12.80 -40.37 25.86
C PHE A 4 11.59 -39.43 26.02
N LYS A 5 11.03 -39.36 27.19
CA LYS A 5 9.86 -38.53 27.43
C LYS A 5 10.17 -37.06 27.56
N LYS A 6 11.43 -36.71 27.72
CA LYS A 6 11.85 -35.33 27.90
C LYS A 6 12.11 -34.58 26.60
N PHE A 7 12.21 -35.28 25.49
CA PHE A 7 12.54 -34.67 24.21
C PHE A 7 11.36 -34.09 23.46
N GLY A 8 10.16 -34.57 23.70
CA GLY A 8 8.97 -34.09 22.99
C GLY A 8 8.49 -32.73 23.43
N LEU A 9 8.80 -32.31 24.65
CA LEU A 9 8.29 -31.05 25.21
C LEU A 9 9.08 -29.82 24.80
N GLY A 10 10.37 -29.95 24.54
CA GLY A 10 11.23 -28.85 24.16
C GLY A 10 11.01 -28.37 22.71
N ILE A 11 10.51 -29.24 21.85
CA ILE A 11 10.35 -28.98 20.43
C ILE A 11 9.07 -28.19 20.13
N ILE A 12 8.05 -28.37 20.96
CA ILE A 12 6.73 -27.73 20.75
C ILE A 12 6.79 -26.24 21.02
N ILE A 13 7.65 -25.80 21.93
CA ILE A 13 7.77 -24.40 22.34
C ILE A 13 8.41 -23.55 21.25
N SER A 14 9.23 -24.12 20.39
CA SER A 14 9.91 -23.40 19.32
C SER A 14 9.01 -23.07 18.12
N PHE A 15 7.79 -23.54 18.11
CA PHE A 15 6.82 -23.30 17.03
C PHE A 15 5.89 -22.13 17.23
N PHE A 16 6.09 -21.33 18.26
CA PHE A 16 5.39 -20.05 18.33
C PHE A 16 6.04 -19.07 17.36
N LEU A 17 5.74 -19.25 16.10
CA LEU A 17 5.95 -18.23 15.10
C LEU A 17 4.99 -17.09 15.39
N VAL A 18 5.54 -16.03 15.90
CA VAL A 18 4.82 -14.77 15.96
C VAL A 18 4.64 -14.34 14.52
N LEU A 19 3.49 -14.63 13.97
CA LEU A 19 3.07 -14.06 12.71
C LEU A 19 2.86 -12.56 12.97
N SER A 20 3.83 -11.76 12.60
CA SER A 20 3.64 -10.31 12.58
C SER A 20 2.53 -10.02 11.59
N ALA A 21 1.47 -9.34 12.06
CA ALA A 21 0.37 -8.92 11.22
C ALA A 21 0.86 -7.81 10.30
N ASN A 22 1.31 -8.19 9.11
CA ASN A 22 1.68 -7.28 8.04
C ASN A 22 0.54 -7.20 7.04
N ALA A 23 0.21 -5.99 6.59
CA ALA A 23 -0.76 -5.80 5.50
C ALA A 23 -0.19 -6.23 4.14
N GLY A 24 1.10 -6.61 4.06
CA GLY A 24 1.76 -7.06 2.86
C GLY A 24 2.28 -5.91 2.00
N SER A 25 2.37 -6.15 0.70
CA SER A 25 2.90 -5.21 -0.27
C SER A 25 1.75 -4.50 -1.00
N ILE A 26 1.79 -3.17 -1.03
CA ILE A 26 0.75 -2.33 -1.62
C ILE A 26 1.39 -1.37 -2.63
N LYS A 27 0.80 -1.28 -3.81
CA LYS A 27 1.19 -0.29 -4.83
C LYS A 27 0.14 0.80 -4.89
N ILE A 28 0.58 2.05 -4.85
CA ILE A 28 -0.28 3.22 -4.88
C ILE A 28 0.05 4.06 -6.11
N GLY A 29 -0.94 4.32 -6.96
CA GLY A 29 -0.77 5.15 -8.13
C GLY A 29 -0.97 6.63 -7.80
N THR A 30 -0.09 7.47 -8.31
CA THR A 30 -0.20 8.92 -8.25
C THR A 30 0.28 9.56 -9.54
N GLU A 31 -0.18 10.76 -9.85
CA GLU A 31 0.16 11.40 -11.12
C GLU A 31 1.57 12.01 -11.11
N GLY A 32 1.96 12.62 -10.02
CA GLY A 32 3.24 13.31 -9.94
C GLY A 32 3.26 14.68 -10.64
N ALA A 33 2.10 15.24 -10.94
CA ALA A 33 1.96 16.48 -11.71
C ALA A 33 0.91 17.43 -11.14
N TYR A 34 0.59 17.31 -9.86
CA TYR A 34 -0.43 18.11 -9.19
C TYR A 34 0.09 18.70 -7.86
N PRO A 35 1.03 19.68 -7.94
CA PRO A 35 1.55 20.30 -6.71
C PRO A 35 0.46 21.15 -6.01
N PRO A 36 0.45 21.25 -4.69
CA PRO A 36 1.41 20.64 -3.74
C PRO A 36 1.03 19.21 -3.30
N TRP A 37 0.01 18.62 -3.91
CA TRP A 37 -0.52 17.31 -3.54
C TRP A 37 0.42 16.18 -3.91
N ASN A 38 0.80 16.14 -5.17
CA ASN A 38 1.79 15.22 -5.70
C ASN A 38 2.56 15.88 -6.83
N SER A 39 3.86 15.70 -6.86
CA SER A 39 4.75 16.25 -7.88
C SER A 39 6.06 15.48 -7.90
N LYS A 40 6.98 15.92 -8.69
CA LYS A 40 8.33 15.36 -8.73
C LYS A 40 9.36 16.43 -8.38
N ASP A 41 10.40 16.04 -7.65
CA ASP A 41 11.53 16.91 -7.38
C ASP A 41 12.47 16.96 -8.59
N ALA A 42 13.56 17.73 -8.47
CA ALA A 42 14.54 17.88 -9.53
C ALA A 42 15.22 16.56 -9.93
N SER A 43 15.22 15.58 -9.03
CA SER A 43 15.81 14.25 -9.29
C SER A 43 14.77 13.24 -9.82
N GLY A 44 13.52 13.67 -10.00
CA GLY A 44 12.45 12.80 -10.47
C GLY A 44 11.75 11.99 -9.39
N ASN A 45 12.03 12.24 -8.12
CA ASN A 45 11.36 11.55 -7.01
C ASN A 45 9.96 12.11 -6.80
N LEU A 46 9.02 11.24 -6.51
CA LEU A 46 7.66 11.64 -6.16
C LEU A 46 7.63 12.26 -4.76
N ILE A 47 7.08 13.45 -4.67
CA ILE A 47 6.98 14.26 -3.46
C ILE A 47 5.58 14.87 -3.34
N GLY A 48 5.27 15.42 -2.18
CA GLY A 48 4.04 16.16 -1.93
C GLY A 48 3.25 15.59 -0.77
N PHE A 49 2.19 16.31 -0.41
CA PHE A 49 1.34 15.96 0.73
C PHE A 49 0.80 14.53 0.64
N GLU A 50 0.28 14.16 -0.51
CA GLU A 50 -0.32 12.84 -0.69
C GLU A 50 0.72 11.71 -0.64
N VAL A 51 1.91 11.96 -1.16
CA VAL A 51 3.00 11.00 -1.09
C VAL A 51 3.43 10.76 0.35
N GLU A 52 3.55 11.83 1.13
CA GLU A 52 3.88 11.73 2.55
C GLU A 52 2.77 11.04 3.33
N LEU A 53 1.51 11.37 3.04
CA LEU A 53 0.35 10.75 3.67
C LEU A 53 0.30 9.25 3.36
N ALA A 54 0.52 8.87 2.12
CA ALA A 54 0.57 7.47 1.73
C ALA A 54 1.63 6.71 2.52
N ASN A 55 2.82 7.28 2.64
CA ASN A 55 3.91 6.65 3.39
C ASN A 55 3.57 6.50 4.88
N GLU A 56 2.93 7.49 5.48
CA GLU A 56 2.51 7.41 6.89
C GLU A 56 1.40 6.38 7.10
N LEU A 57 0.42 6.32 6.22
CA LEU A 57 -0.62 5.29 6.27
C LEU A 57 -0.03 3.90 6.15
N CYS A 58 0.94 3.73 5.28
CA CYS A 58 1.62 2.44 5.09
C CYS A 58 2.41 2.01 6.33
N LYS A 59 3.04 2.95 7.02
CA LYS A 59 3.68 2.67 8.32
C LYS A 59 2.68 2.18 9.35
N ILE A 60 1.54 2.83 9.46
CA ILE A 60 0.48 2.45 10.40
C ILE A 60 -0.06 1.06 10.08
N MET A 61 -0.24 0.75 8.81
CA MET A 61 -0.70 -0.55 8.35
C MET A 61 0.38 -1.64 8.41
N LYS A 62 1.62 -1.26 8.66
CA LYS A 62 2.78 -2.15 8.59
C LYS A 62 2.89 -2.82 7.22
N ALA A 63 2.62 -2.07 6.18
CA ALA A 63 2.68 -2.51 4.79
C ALA A 63 3.93 -1.97 4.11
N GLU A 64 4.47 -2.73 3.17
CA GLU A 64 5.47 -2.24 2.24
C GLU A 64 4.77 -1.60 1.06
N CYS A 65 4.88 -0.28 0.94
CA CYS A 65 4.22 0.46 -0.11
C CYS A 65 5.21 0.96 -1.15
N THR A 66 4.80 0.82 -2.41
CA THR A 66 5.49 1.41 -3.55
C THR A 66 4.56 2.44 -4.18
N ILE A 67 5.06 3.65 -4.40
CA ILE A 67 4.31 4.69 -5.09
C ILE A 67 4.68 4.66 -6.57
N VAL A 68 3.67 4.51 -7.42
CA VAL A 68 3.83 4.32 -8.86
C VAL A 68 3.34 5.57 -9.57
N GLU A 69 4.15 6.13 -10.44
CA GLU A 69 3.75 7.24 -11.29
C GLU A 69 2.90 6.74 -12.45
N GLN A 70 1.79 7.43 -12.69
CA GLN A 70 0.89 7.15 -13.80
C GLN A 70 0.22 8.45 -14.22
N ASP A 71 0.16 8.71 -15.50
CA ASP A 71 -0.56 9.89 -15.99
C ASP A 71 -2.06 9.82 -15.68
N TRP A 72 -2.68 10.99 -15.57
CA TRP A 72 -4.06 11.13 -15.15
C TRP A 72 -5.05 10.29 -15.97
N ASP A 73 -4.94 10.37 -17.30
CA ASP A 73 -5.90 9.70 -18.19
C ASP A 73 -5.80 8.17 -18.12
N GLY A 74 -4.61 7.66 -17.84
CA GLY A 74 -4.37 6.23 -17.70
C GLY A 74 -4.60 5.67 -16.30
N MET A 75 -4.93 6.51 -15.31
CA MET A 75 -4.94 6.12 -13.89
C MET A 75 -6.00 5.07 -13.57
N ILE A 76 -7.25 5.34 -13.91
CA ILE A 76 -8.36 4.40 -13.66
C ILE A 76 -8.21 3.11 -14.47
N PRO A 77 -7.92 3.16 -15.77
CA PRO A 77 -7.61 1.94 -16.52
C PRO A 77 -6.48 1.11 -15.90
N ALA A 78 -5.43 1.75 -15.43
CA ALA A 78 -4.30 1.06 -14.79
C ALA A 78 -4.72 0.37 -13.48
N LEU A 79 -5.58 1.02 -12.68
CA LEU A 79 -6.15 0.41 -11.48
C LEU A 79 -6.97 -0.84 -11.83
N LEU A 80 -7.82 -0.75 -12.84
CA LEU A 80 -8.66 -1.86 -13.27
C LEU A 80 -7.82 -3.02 -13.82
N MET A 81 -6.67 -2.73 -14.41
CA MET A 81 -5.70 -3.72 -14.86
C MET A 81 -4.77 -4.22 -13.76
N ARG A 82 -4.96 -3.74 -12.54
CA ARG A 82 -4.17 -4.12 -11.36
C ARG A 82 -2.69 -3.76 -11.46
N LYS A 83 -2.36 -2.66 -12.12
CA LYS A 83 -1.00 -2.12 -12.08
C LYS A 83 -0.64 -1.58 -10.71
N PHE A 84 -1.64 -1.16 -9.95
CA PHE A 84 -1.52 -0.79 -8.54
C PHE A 84 -2.84 -1.11 -7.83
N ASP A 85 -2.81 -1.04 -6.51
CA ASP A 85 -3.92 -1.47 -5.66
C ASP A 85 -4.85 -0.32 -5.28
N ALA A 86 -4.34 0.90 -5.27
CA ALA A 86 -5.07 2.10 -4.90
C ALA A 86 -4.55 3.31 -5.66
N ILE A 87 -5.37 4.35 -5.73
CA ILE A 87 -5.02 5.64 -6.32
C ILE A 87 -5.03 6.71 -5.24
N MET A 88 -4.01 7.56 -5.24
CA MET A 88 -3.94 8.74 -4.40
C MET A 88 -3.43 9.91 -5.26
N ASP A 89 -4.37 10.64 -5.87
CA ASP A 89 -4.05 11.66 -6.87
C ASP A 89 -4.96 12.90 -6.82
N GLY A 90 -5.55 13.18 -5.65
CA GLY A 90 -6.45 14.33 -5.49
C GLY A 90 -7.76 14.21 -6.25
N ARG A 91 -8.20 13.00 -6.49
CA ARG A 91 -9.36 12.73 -7.33
C ARG A 91 -10.67 12.90 -6.57
N SER A 92 -11.52 13.78 -7.05
CA SER A 92 -12.84 13.98 -6.45
C SER A 92 -13.78 12.80 -6.68
N ILE A 93 -14.63 12.57 -5.70
CA ILE A 93 -15.67 11.56 -5.78
C ILE A 93 -16.78 12.09 -6.69
N THR A 94 -17.07 11.37 -7.76
CA THR A 94 -18.18 11.68 -8.66
C THR A 94 -19.01 10.45 -8.91
N ALA A 95 -20.29 10.66 -9.23
CA ALA A 95 -21.19 9.55 -9.57
C ALA A 95 -20.68 8.76 -10.79
N GLU A 96 -20.11 9.45 -11.76
CA GLU A 96 -19.54 8.80 -12.95
C GLU A 96 -18.37 7.87 -12.58
N ARG A 97 -17.46 8.36 -11.75
CA ARG A 97 -16.31 7.54 -11.31
C ARG A 97 -16.73 6.37 -10.42
N GLN A 98 -17.76 6.55 -9.60
CA GLN A 98 -18.28 5.49 -8.73
C GLN A 98 -18.89 4.31 -9.49
N LYS A 99 -19.15 4.47 -10.77
CA LYS A 99 -19.62 3.35 -11.61
C LYS A 99 -18.52 2.30 -11.83
N THR A 100 -17.27 2.69 -11.77
CA THR A 100 -16.14 1.81 -12.10
C THR A 100 -15.17 1.58 -10.96
N ILE A 101 -15.08 2.49 -10.01
CA ILE A 101 -14.16 2.41 -8.87
C ILE A 101 -14.88 2.76 -7.56
N THR A 102 -14.28 2.28 -6.47
CA THR A 102 -14.75 2.57 -5.11
C THR A 102 -13.86 3.63 -4.47
N PHE A 103 -14.44 4.51 -3.69
CA PHE A 103 -13.73 5.55 -2.96
C PHE A 103 -13.73 5.27 -1.47
N SER A 104 -12.71 5.74 -0.78
CA SER A 104 -12.75 5.86 0.67
C SER A 104 -13.79 6.91 1.06
N GLN A 105 -14.18 6.92 2.34
CA GLN A 105 -15.06 7.97 2.85
C GLN A 105 -14.31 9.30 2.85
N GLY A 106 -14.98 10.36 2.37
CA GLY A 106 -14.43 11.71 2.35
C GLY A 106 -14.58 12.43 3.68
#